data_7b68d63bae7bc9e82e04931d23ed2580
#
_entry.id   7b68d63bae7bc9e82e04931d23ed2580
#
_cell.length_a   1.000
_cell.length_b   1.000
_cell.length_c   1.000
_cell.angle_alpha   90.00
_cell.angle_beta   90.00
_cell.angle_gamma   90.00
#
_symmetry.space_group_name_H-M   'P 1'
#
loop_
_entity.id
_entity.type
_entity.pdbx_description
1 polymer ?
#
loop_
_entity_poly.entity_id
_entity_poly.type
_entity_poly.pdbx_seq_one_letter_code
_entity_poly.pdbx_strand_id
1 'polypeptide(L)'
;MKWRPDKTICEYEVAGVSITEVKFVAPNDAIASVITSSRRVEIEFSGNSFWHRKSVRSTAEIDYDRRTNAIVITEGGTVESRPDPNAPGREGPCVYEGMTTVLSASANFDRSLKIHADEKGVQHYSFTVPCDRSGTTVVWAMHDDRQVALKDASLLLKYTDSALAAKTKEMNRQLNEEVPYFRCSDNKFTEIYYYLWSIYLMYYIDVQKGWEMENHTQTAVNNFLGMHRYDAMFQIKAGAWLADKPRFAYGNVLTWKHLTQNNRYRETGSGYRFISDNKGIGWHSGAYGGETPEHVLGAWQIYQHTGDIDFLKDCYEGHFAILFEKRLGSFAMNHYEVADVMVQMAQLTGNEADVPHWEQHVERDAARSRAAFDRGWEAHGVENFFGAAKNGMYMTNSFWSMRSPHFPREYAEKFVQHWALD
;
A
#
# COMPACT_ATOMS: atom_id res chain seq x y z
N MET A 1 11.75 -16.57 -15.47
CA MET A 1 11.19 -16.20 -14.14
C MET A 1 9.75 -16.66 -14.07
N LYS A 2 9.38 -17.35 -13.00
CA LYS A 2 8.01 -17.77 -12.68
C LYS A 2 7.62 -17.12 -11.38
N TRP A 3 6.58 -16.33 -11.41
CA TRP A 3 6.00 -15.72 -10.21
C TRP A 3 4.87 -16.59 -9.66
N ARG A 4 4.79 -16.70 -8.36
CA ARG A 4 3.70 -17.29 -7.60
C ARG A 4 3.40 -16.41 -6.40
N PRO A 5 2.19 -16.47 -5.83
CA PRO A 5 1.85 -15.64 -4.67
C PRO A 5 2.75 -15.86 -3.43
N ASP A 6 3.26 -17.07 -3.27
CA ASP A 6 4.08 -17.47 -2.14
C ASP A 6 5.58 -17.30 -2.38
N LYS A 7 6.02 -17.23 -3.63
CA LYS A 7 7.44 -17.17 -4.01
C LYS A 7 7.66 -16.72 -5.45
N THR A 8 8.89 -16.30 -5.73
CA THR A 8 9.38 -16.08 -7.11
C THR A 8 10.45 -17.13 -7.41
N ILE A 9 10.37 -17.77 -8.57
CA ILE A 9 11.35 -18.72 -9.07
C ILE A 9 12.05 -18.10 -10.27
N CYS A 10 13.35 -17.89 -10.17
CA CYS A 10 14.21 -17.40 -11.23
C CYS A 10 15.12 -18.53 -11.71
N GLU A 11 15.16 -18.74 -13.02
CA GLU A 11 16.03 -19.73 -13.66
C GLU A 11 17.01 -18.97 -14.56
N TYR A 12 18.27 -19.19 -14.36
CA TYR A 12 19.36 -18.55 -15.12
C TYR A 12 20.23 -19.60 -15.77
N GLU A 13 20.80 -19.25 -16.92
CA GLU A 13 21.87 -20.01 -17.53
C GLU A 13 23.06 -19.09 -17.79
N VAL A 14 24.18 -19.35 -17.15
CA VAL A 14 25.40 -18.54 -17.24
C VAL A 14 26.59 -19.45 -17.53
N ALA A 15 27.22 -19.28 -18.68
CA ALA A 15 28.38 -20.08 -19.11
C ALA A 15 28.15 -21.60 -19.00
N GLY A 16 26.98 -22.09 -19.39
CA GLY A 16 26.60 -23.49 -19.35
C GLY A 16 26.36 -24.03 -17.92
N VAL A 17 26.09 -23.14 -16.98
CA VAL A 17 25.67 -23.47 -15.60
C VAL A 17 24.21 -23.07 -15.43
N SER A 18 23.36 -24.03 -15.11
CA SER A 18 21.99 -23.74 -14.76
C SER A 18 21.91 -23.41 -13.26
N ILE A 19 21.30 -22.25 -12.95
CA ILE A 19 21.10 -21.75 -11.59
C ILE A 19 19.61 -21.56 -11.37
N THR A 20 19.07 -22.05 -10.27
CA THR A 20 17.69 -21.80 -9.85
C THR A 20 17.72 -21.03 -8.53
N GLU A 21 16.98 -19.92 -8.48
CA GLU A 21 16.82 -19.11 -7.29
C GLU A 21 15.34 -19.03 -6.91
N VAL A 22 15.02 -19.39 -5.66
CA VAL A 22 13.69 -19.28 -5.08
C VAL A 22 13.71 -18.18 -4.02
N LYS A 23 12.95 -17.10 -4.26
CA LYS A 23 12.80 -15.98 -3.34
C LYS A 23 11.43 -15.98 -2.69
N PHE A 24 11.38 -15.75 -1.39
CA PHE A 24 10.12 -15.58 -0.67
C PHE A 24 10.27 -14.66 0.55
N VAL A 25 9.14 -14.12 1.00
CA VAL A 25 9.03 -13.40 2.28
C VAL A 25 8.47 -14.38 3.30
N ALA A 26 9.19 -14.59 4.38
CA ALA A 26 8.79 -15.47 5.47
C ALA A 26 7.70 -14.82 6.35
N PRO A 27 7.00 -15.60 7.19
CA PRO A 27 5.97 -15.06 8.09
C PRO A 27 6.44 -14.00 9.11
N ASN A 28 7.74 -13.89 9.34
CA ASN A 28 8.37 -12.85 10.17
C ASN A 28 8.93 -11.68 9.36
N ASP A 29 8.43 -11.48 8.14
CA ASP A 29 8.82 -10.43 7.19
C ASP A 29 10.28 -10.45 6.72
N ALA A 30 11.06 -11.46 7.13
CA ALA A 30 12.40 -11.67 6.60
C ALA A 30 12.33 -12.29 5.19
N ILE A 31 13.29 -11.98 4.36
CA ILE A 31 13.36 -12.45 2.98
C ILE A 31 14.41 -13.57 2.89
N ALA A 32 14.09 -14.63 2.18
CA ALA A 32 15.05 -15.67 1.83
C ALA A 32 15.23 -15.79 0.32
N SER A 33 16.46 -16.01 -0.10
CA SER A 33 16.86 -16.45 -1.43
C SER A 33 17.56 -17.79 -1.30
N VAL A 34 16.92 -18.84 -1.79
CA VAL A 34 17.46 -20.21 -1.85
C VAL A 34 17.97 -20.45 -3.27
N ILE A 35 19.26 -20.69 -3.40
CA ILE A 35 19.92 -20.78 -4.69
C ILE A 35 20.54 -22.17 -4.85
N THR A 36 20.29 -22.81 -5.96
CA THR A 36 20.92 -24.08 -6.36
C THR A 36 21.61 -23.96 -7.70
N SER A 37 22.66 -24.70 -7.94
CA SER A 37 23.41 -24.68 -9.19
C SER A 37 23.69 -26.09 -9.70
N SER A 38 23.66 -26.29 -11.03
CA SER A 38 23.94 -27.58 -11.67
C SER A 38 25.36 -28.09 -11.42
N ARG A 39 26.31 -27.20 -11.10
CA ARG A 39 27.70 -27.49 -10.70
C ARG A 39 28.17 -26.47 -9.69
N ARG A 40 29.26 -26.75 -8.99
CA ARG A 40 29.83 -25.83 -8.01
C ARG A 40 30.26 -24.51 -8.66
N VAL A 41 29.79 -23.41 -8.11
CA VAL A 41 30.10 -22.04 -8.49
C VAL A 41 30.26 -21.17 -7.24
N GLU A 42 30.90 -20.02 -7.38
CA GLU A 42 30.87 -18.95 -6.38
C GLU A 42 29.88 -17.89 -6.81
N ILE A 43 28.97 -17.51 -5.93
CA ILE A 43 27.98 -16.45 -6.19
C ILE A 43 28.38 -15.22 -5.37
N GLU A 44 28.57 -14.10 -6.05
CA GLU A 44 28.88 -12.82 -5.40
C GLU A 44 27.58 -12.08 -5.07
N PHE A 45 27.51 -11.61 -3.84
CA PHE A 45 26.52 -10.65 -3.38
C PHE A 45 27.21 -9.31 -3.12
N SER A 46 26.63 -8.24 -3.61
CA SER A 46 27.14 -6.89 -3.37
C SER A 46 26.00 -5.92 -3.15
N GLY A 47 26.28 -4.90 -2.37
CA GLY A 47 25.32 -3.85 -2.07
C GLY A 47 25.98 -2.67 -1.38
N ASN A 48 25.17 -1.72 -1.00
CA ASN A 48 25.63 -0.55 -0.28
C ASN A 48 24.62 -0.14 0.80
N SER A 49 25.08 0.75 1.68
CA SER A 49 24.26 1.34 2.73
C SER A 49 23.36 2.49 2.23
N PHE A 50 23.36 2.72 0.93
CA PHE A 50 22.69 3.88 0.37
C PHE A 50 21.24 3.58 0.05
N TRP A 51 20.34 4.21 0.78
CA TRP A 51 18.94 4.28 0.39
C TRP A 51 18.64 5.64 -0.22
N HIS A 52 18.54 5.69 -1.53
CA HIS A 52 18.26 6.93 -2.25
C HIS A 52 16.77 7.02 -2.61
N ARG A 53 16.05 7.85 -1.91
CA ARG A 53 14.89 8.52 -2.47
C ARG A 53 15.30 9.96 -2.77
N LYS A 54 14.88 10.52 -3.89
CA LYS A 54 15.28 11.79 -4.53
C LYS A 54 15.85 12.94 -3.65
N SER A 55 15.73 12.89 -2.33
CA SER A 55 16.14 13.94 -1.39
C SER A 55 16.71 13.42 -0.07
N VAL A 56 16.91 12.12 0.08
CA VAL A 56 17.30 11.52 1.37
C VAL A 56 18.65 10.86 1.24
N ARG A 57 19.64 11.29 2.02
CA ARG A 57 20.93 10.60 2.18
C ARG A 57 20.89 9.81 3.48
N SER A 58 21.12 8.51 3.40
CA SER A 58 21.35 7.68 4.57
C SER A 58 22.84 7.72 4.94
N THR A 59 23.13 7.79 6.23
CA THR A 59 24.47 7.60 6.79
C THR A 59 24.54 6.27 7.52
N ALA A 60 24.13 5.20 6.84
CA ALA A 60 24.15 3.87 7.44
C ALA A 60 25.58 3.37 7.63
N GLU A 61 25.81 2.68 8.73
CA GLU A 61 27.05 1.97 9.03
C GLU A 61 26.89 0.49 8.69
N ILE A 62 27.92 -0.07 8.06
CA ILE A 62 28.01 -1.51 7.79
C ILE A 62 29.02 -2.15 8.72
N ASP A 63 28.58 -3.12 9.48
CA ASP A 63 29.40 -3.90 10.39
C ASP A 63 29.27 -5.41 10.09
N TYR A 64 30.20 -6.22 10.58
CA TYR A 64 30.16 -7.65 10.44
C TYR A 64 30.15 -8.36 11.80
N ASP A 65 29.06 -9.02 12.10
CA ASP A 65 28.95 -9.90 13.28
C ASP A 65 29.48 -11.30 12.93
N ARG A 66 30.71 -11.59 13.34
CA ARG A 66 31.35 -12.89 13.13
C ARG A 66 30.62 -14.05 13.79
N ARG A 67 29.96 -13.79 14.93
CA ARG A 67 29.28 -14.84 15.68
C ARG A 67 28.08 -15.39 14.92
N THR A 68 27.36 -14.53 14.23
CA THR A 68 26.16 -14.88 13.46
C THR A 68 26.43 -15.01 11.98
N ASN A 69 27.67 -14.76 11.53
CA ASN A 69 28.04 -14.70 10.11
C ASN A 69 27.11 -13.76 9.35
N ALA A 70 26.99 -12.52 9.83
CA ALA A 70 26.03 -11.56 9.31
C ALA A 70 26.64 -10.18 9.07
N ILE A 71 26.32 -9.58 7.93
CA ILE A 71 26.48 -8.16 7.69
C ILE A 71 25.31 -7.46 8.39
N VAL A 72 25.62 -6.44 9.16
CA VAL A 72 24.63 -5.63 9.87
C VAL A 72 24.74 -4.20 9.35
N ILE A 73 23.68 -3.73 8.77
CA ILE A 73 23.56 -2.37 8.25
C ILE A 73 22.65 -1.61 9.20
N THR A 74 23.19 -0.66 9.94
CA THR A 74 22.40 0.19 10.85
C THR A 74 22.19 1.54 10.21
N GLU A 75 20.96 1.87 9.94
CA GLU A 75 20.59 3.18 9.42
C GLU A 75 20.82 4.22 10.52
N GLY A 76 21.70 5.16 10.27
CA GLY A 76 22.06 6.19 11.23
C GLY A 76 21.98 7.57 10.61
N GLY A 77 21.82 8.56 11.50
CA GLY A 77 21.93 9.95 11.17
C GLY A 77 20.66 10.65 10.73
N THR A 78 20.69 11.94 10.87
CA THR A 78 19.69 12.87 10.34
C THR A 78 19.77 12.83 8.82
N VAL A 79 18.68 12.41 8.24
CA VAL A 79 18.50 12.59 6.80
C VAL A 79 18.30 14.08 6.58
N GLU A 80 19.29 14.74 5.99
CA GLU A 80 19.08 16.08 5.46
C GLU A 80 18.09 15.97 4.29
N SER A 81 16.82 16.22 4.58
CA SER A 81 15.84 16.48 3.53
C SER A 81 16.20 17.82 2.90
N ARG A 82 16.57 17.82 1.63
CA ARG A 82 16.60 19.09 0.89
C ARG A 82 15.19 19.64 0.85
N PRO A 83 14.97 20.93 1.19
CA PRO A 83 13.69 21.57 0.98
C PRO A 83 13.21 21.32 -0.44
N ASP A 84 12.00 20.81 -0.59
CA ASP A 84 11.37 20.81 -1.90
C ASP A 84 10.97 22.26 -2.18
N PRO A 85 11.57 22.95 -3.15
CA PRO A 85 11.26 24.35 -3.44
C PRO A 85 9.80 24.55 -3.86
N ASN A 86 9.10 23.47 -4.27
CA ASN A 86 7.71 23.50 -4.66
C ASN A 86 6.75 23.11 -3.52
N ALA A 87 7.29 22.74 -2.36
CA ALA A 87 6.51 22.30 -1.21
C ALA A 87 7.22 22.63 0.10
N PRO A 88 7.34 23.93 0.44
CA PRO A 88 7.91 24.36 1.71
C PRO A 88 7.12 23.75 2.87
N GLY A 89 7.84 23.29 3.89
CA GLY A 89 7.24 22.61 5.05
C GLY A 89 7.11 21.09 4.92
N ARG A 90 7.59 20.49 3.84
CA ARG A 90 7.75 19.03 3.71
C ARG A 90 9.07 18.52 4.32
N GLU A 91 9.75 19.39 5.02
CA GLU A 91 11.00 19.11 5.69
C GLU A 91 10.75 18.38 7.00
N GLY A 92 11.10 17.15 7.06
CA GLY A 92 11.08 16.38 8.28
C GLY A 92 12.08 15.24 8.22
N PRO A 93 12.64 14.85 9.37
CA PRO A 93 13.53 13.72 9.41
C PRO A 93 12.80 12.49 8.84
N CYS A 94 13.44 11.77 7.92
CA CYS A 94 12.96 10.47 7.50
C CYS A 94 13.37 9.46 8.56
N VAL A 95 12.42 8.75 9.11
CA VAL A 95 12.66 7.90 10.27
C VAL A 95 13.02 6.49 9.83
N TYR A 96 14.22 6.38 9.33
CA TYR A 96 14.90 5.09 9.30
C TYR A 96 16.06 5.06 10.29
N GLU A 97 16.18 6.09 11.13
CA GLU A 97 17.20 6.15 12.17
C GLU A 97 17.04 4.97 13.13
N GLY A 98 18.10 4.18 13.24
CA GLY A 98 18.12 2.99 14.06
C GLY A 98 17.53 1.74 13.42
N MET A 99 16.97 1.80 12.22
CA MET A 99 16.60 0.58 11.49
C MET A 99 17.83 -0.24 11.20
N THR A 100 17.76 -1.52 11.51
CA THR A 100 18.84 -2.46 11.29
C THR A 100 18.43 -3.47 10.23
N THR A 101 19.22 -3.58 9.17
CA THR A 101 19.13 -4.63 8.17
C THR A 101 20.23 -5.64 8.41
N VAL A 102 19.88 -6.91 8.52
CA VAL A 102 20.80 -8.04 8.67
C VAL A 102 20.79 -8.86 7.39
N LEU A 103 21.98 -9.09 6.83
CA LEU A 103 22.20 -9.97 5.71
C LEU A 103 23.08 -11.11 6.13
N SER A 104 22.61 -12.35 6.03
CA SER A 104 23.37 -13.54 6.44
C SER A 104 23.20 -14.68 5.43
N ALA A 105 24.11 -15.65 5.46
CA ALA A 105 24.10 -16.79 4.54
C ALA A 105 24.34 -18.12 5.28
N SER A 106 23.83 -19.20 4.69
CA SER A 106 24.07 -20.56 5.19
C SER A 106 25.53 -20.99 5.10
N ALA A 107 26.29 -20.44 4.15
CA ALA A 107 27.72 -20.64 4.04
C ALA A 107 28.49 -19.50 4.72
N ASN A 108 29.61 -19.80 5.35
CA ASN A 108 30.48 -18.78 5.93
C ASN A 108 31.17 -17.98 4.82
N PHE A 109 31.10 -16.66 4.90
CA PHE A 109 31.66 -15.74 3.91
C PHE A 109 32.69 -14.75 4.48
N ASP A 110 33.09 -14.88 5.74
CA ASP A 110 34.08 -13.99 6.42
C ASP A 110 35.35 -13.74 5.58
N ARG A 111 35.86 -14.79 4.93
CA ARG A 111 37.10 -14.69 4.15
C ARG A 111 36.96 -13.90 2.84
N SER A 112 35.78 -13.83 2.28
CA SER A 112 35.49 -13.14 1.02
C SER A 112 34.89 -11.76 1.25
N LEU A 113 34.48 -11.44 2.46
CA LEU A 113 33.80 -10.19 2.79
C LEU A 113 34.76 -9.01 2.61
N LYS A 114 34.26 -8.01 1.89
CA LYS A 114 34.88 -6.70 1.72
C LYS A 114 33.88 -5.63 2.11
N ILE A 115 34.29 -4.72 2.97
CA ILE A 115 33.54 -3.51 3.33
C ILE A 115 34.45 -2.32 3.07
N HIS A 116 33.96 -1.32 2.36
CA HIS A 116 34.71 -0.10 2.06
C HIS A 116 33.76 1.09 1.88
N ALA A 117 34.22 2.29 2.16
CA ALA A 117 33.51 3.52 1.84
C ALA A 117 34.00 4.07 0.49
N ASP A 118 33.10 4.63 -0.30
CA ASP A 118 33.43 5.38 -1.51
C ASP A 118 33.84 6.83 -1.17
N GLU A 119 34.21 7.59 -2.21
CA GLU A 119 34.60 9.02 -2.08
C GLU A 119 33.51 9.93 -1.49
N LYS A 120 32.26 9.47 -1.49
CA LYS A 120 31.10 10.16 -0.93
C LYS A 120 30.75 9.70 0.48
N GLY A 121 31.53 8.78 1.04
CA GLY A 121 31.31 8.19 2.35
C GLY A 121 30.21 7.10 2.36
N VAL A 122 29.69 6.68 1.20
CA VAL A 122 28.76 5.57 1.12
C VAL A 122 29.51 4.27 1.34
N GLN A 123 29.06 3.48 2.29
CA GLN A 123 29.65 2.18 2.56
C GLN A 123 29.10 1.12 1.60
N HIS A 124 30.00 0.30 1.08
CA HIS A 124 29.70 -0.81 0.20
C HIS A 124 30.15 -2.11 0.82
N TYR A 125 29.48 -3.18 0.50
CA TYR A 125 29.90 -4.53 0.84
C TYR A 125 29.85 -5.45 -0.36
N SER A 126 30.74 -6.44 -0.38
CA SER A 126 30.63 -7.60 -1.25
C SER A 126 31.16 -8.84 -0.53
N PHE A 127 30.59 -9.99 -0.83
CA PHE A 127 31.04 -11.29 -0.36
C PHE A 127 30.62 -12.38 -1.36
N THR A 128 31.32 -13.51 -1.32
CA THR A 128 30.99 -14.69 -2.13
C THR A 128 30.56 -15.85 -1.27
N VAL A 129 29.64 -16.65 -1.77
CA VAL A 129 29.21 -17.90 -1.17
C VAL A 129 29.29 -19.04 -2.19
N PRO A 130 29.79 -20.22 -1.80
CA PRO A 130 29.76 -21.40 -2.66
C PRO A 130 28.31 -21.86 -2.86
N CYS A 131 27.99 -22.25 -4.08
CA CYS A 131 26.71 -22.80 -4.43
C CYS A 131 26.89 -24.02 -5.35
N ASP A 132 26.17 -25.08 -5.07
CA ASP A 132 26.11 -26.29 -5.86
C ASP A 132 24.70 -26.88 -5.87
N ARG A 133 24.56 -28.17 -6.14
CA ARG A 133 23.24 -28.85 -6.13
C ARG A 133 22.59 -28.94 -4.75
N SER A 134 23.39 -28.86 -3.66
CA SER A 134 22.84 -28.82 -2.29
C SER A 134 22.29 -27.45 -1.95
N GLY A 135 22.67 -26.44 -2.71
CA GLY A 135 22.19 -25.08 -2.55
C GLY A 135 22.89 -24.24 -1.50
N THR A 136 22.60 -22.96 -1.55
CA THR A 136 22.94 -21.99 -0.52
C THR A 136 21.74 -21.10 -0.25
N THR A 137 21.58 -20.65 0.99
CA THR A 137 20.50 -19.72 1.37
C THR A 137 21.12 -18.41 1.83
N VAL A 138 20.58 -17.31 1.32
CA VAL A 138 20.90 -15.96 1.80
C VAL A 138 19.60 -15.33 2.30
N VAL A 139 19.67 -14.66 3.44
CA VAL A 139 18.50 -14.06 4.09
C VAL A 139 18.74 -12.60 4.42
N TRP A 140 17.65 -11.83 4.37
CA TRP A 140 17.58 -10.43 4.78
C TRP A 140 16.49 -10.31 5.84
N ALA A 141 16.82 -9.70 6.96
CA ALA A 141 15.85 -9.34 8.00
C ALA A 141 16.01 -7.87 8.35
N MET A 142 14.93 -7.19 8.65
CA MET A 142 14.95 -5.77 9.00
C MET A 142 14.10 -5.55 10.24
N HIS A 143 14.65 -4.83 11.22
CA HIS A 143 13.94 -4.45 12.44
C HIS A 143 14.59 -3.20 13.07
N ASP A 144 13.84 -2.46 13.86
CA ASP A 144 14.38 -1.34 14.63
C ASP A 144 15.21 -1.78 15.84
N ASP A 145 15.05 -3.03 16.27
CA ASP A 145 15.90 -3.69 17.26
C ASP A 145 16.89 -4.64 16.56
N ARG A 146 18.19 -4.34 16.71
CA ARG A 146 19.29 -5.14 16.15
C ARG A 146 19.23 -6.62 16.55
N GLN A 147 18.86 -6.91 17.80
CA GLN A 147 18.83 -8.29 18.29
C GLN A 147 17.68 -9.09 17.67
N VAL A 148 16.54 -8.41 17.43
CA VAL A 148 15.40 -9.00 16.74
C VAL A 148 15.77 -9.28 15.29
N ALA A 149 16.36 -8.33 14.56
CA ALA A 149 16.80 -8.54 13.18
C ALA A 149 17.80 -9.72 13.06
N LEU A 150 18.79 -9.81 13.94
CA LEU A 150 19.76 -10.93 13.99
C LEU A 150 19.08 -12.27 14.28
N LYS A 151 18.15 -12.29 15.22
CA LYS A 151 17.37 -13.48 15.57
C LYS A 151 16.51 -13.94 14.40
N ASP A 152 15.81 -13.02 13.74
CA ASP A 152 14.93 -13.33 12.60
C ASP A 152 15.72 -13.89 11.42
N ALA A 153 16.85 -13.27 11.07
CA ALA A 153 17.76 -13.81 10.06
C ALA A 153 18.26 -15.22 10.42
N SER A 154 18.69 -15.43 11.66
CA SER A 154 19.19 -16.72 12.13
C SER A 154 18.11 -17.81 12.13
N LEU A 155 16.90 -17.48 12.57
CA LEU A 155 15.76 -18.41 12.54
C LEU A 155 15.37 -18.77 11.10
N LEU A 156 15.34 -17.81 10.20
CA LEU A 156 15.01 -18.06 8.80
C LEU A 156 16.05 -18.93 8.12
N LEU A 157 17.35 -18.72 8.36
CA LEU A 157 18.41 -19.61 7.87
C LEU A 157 18.24 -21.05 8.37
N LYS A 158 17.93 -21.21 9.66
CA LYS A 158 17.78 -22.52 10.28
C LYS A 158 16.55 -23.27 9.80
N TYR A 159 15.47 -22.56 9.49
CA TYR A 159 14.16 -23.14 9.22
C TYR A 159 13.59 -22.71 7.85
N THR A 160 14.44 -22.49 6.87
CA THR A 160 14.08 -21.97 5.55
C THR A 160 12.94 -22.76 4.90
N ASP A 161 13.06 -24.10 4.85
CA ASP A 161 12.03 -24.95 4.21
C ASP A 161 10.69 -24.89 4.94
N SER A 162 10.74 -24.89 6.27
CA SER A 162 9.53 -24.77 7.10
C SER A 162 8.87 -23.41 6.95
N ALA A 163 9.66 -22.34 6.82
CA ALA A 163 9.16 -20.99 6.59
C ALA A 163 8.50 -20.87 5.20
N LEU A 164 9.11 -21.44 4.17
CA LEU A 164 8.51 -21.49 2.83
C LEU A 164 7.21 -22.30 2.81
N ALA A 165 7.21 -23.47 3.48
CA ALA A 165 6.00 -24.29 3.61
C ALA A 165 4.87 -23.54 4.34
N ALA A 166 5.18 -22.82 5.41
CA ALA A 166 4.24 -21.99 6.16
C ALA A 166 3.68 -20.86 5.29
N LYS A 167 4.54 -20.16 4.54
CA LYS A 167 4.13 -19.11 3.59
C LYS A 167 3.20 -19.67 2.50
N THR A 168 3.57 -20.80 1.91
CA THR A 168 2.74 -21.47 0.89
C THR A 168 1.37 -21.86 1.46
N LYS A 169 1.35 -22.42 2.68
CA LYS A 169 0.10 -22.82 3.35
C LYS A 169 -0.79 -21.62 3.61
N GLU A 170 -0.24 -20.53 4.12
CA GLU A 170 -1.01 -19.32 4.42
C GLU A 170 -1.55 -18.66 3.15
N MET A 171 -0.75 -18.52 2.10
CA MET A 171 -1.23 -17.99 0.83
C MET A 171 -2.34 -18.85 0.22
N ASN A 172 -2.20 -20.17 0.28
CA ASN A 172 -3.26 -21.05 -0.20
C ASN A 172 -4.53 -20.92 0.64
N ARG A 173 -4.41 -20.78 1.96
CA ARG A 173 -5.55 -20.55 2.85
C ARG A 173 -6.26 -19.25 2.48
N GLN A 174 -5.53 -18.14 2.37
CA GLN A 174 -6.11 -16.85 2.00
C GLN A 174 -6.83 -16.89 0.65
N LEU A 175 -6.19 -17.47 -0.37
CA LEU A 175 -6.77 -17.54 -1.72
C LEU A 175 -7.98 -18.50 -1.82
N ASN A 176 -8.04 -19.55 -0.99
CA ASN A 176 -9.13 -20.52 -1.04
C ASN A 176 -10.26 -20.25 -0.06
N GLU A 177 -9.98 -19.59 1.07
CA GLU A 177 -10.93 -19.42 2.17
C GLU A 177 -11.40 -17.98 2.36
N GLU A 178 -10.56 -16.97 2.03
CA GLU A 178 -10.89 -15.56 2.20
C GLU A 178 -11.32 -14.89 0.89
N VAL A 179 -10.63 -15.20 -0.23
CA VAL A 179 -10.91 -14.60 -1.53
C VAL A 179 -12.17 -15.21 -2.14
N PRO A 180 -13.12 -14.42 -2.67
CA PRO A 180 -14.29 -14.95 -3.34
C PRO A 180 -13.91 -15.87 -4.49
N TYR A 181 -14.59 -17.02 -4.59
CA TYR A 181 -14.32 -17.97 -5.66
C TYR A 181 -14.73 -17.42 -7.03
N PHE A 182 -13.84 -17.51 -7.99
CA PHE A 182 -14.11 -17.14 -9.36
C PHE A 182 -13.55 -18.18 -10.35
N ARG A 183 -14.37 -18.54 -11.32
CA ARG A 183 -13.99 -19.37 -12.47
C ARG A 183 -14.82 -18.97 -13.68
N CYS A 184 -14.18 -18.86 -14.83
CA CYS A 184 -14.86 -18.66 -16.11
C CYS A 184 -14.29 -19.60 -17.18
N SER A 185 -14.88 -19.58 -18.37
CA SER A 185 -14.45 -20.42 -19.51
C SER A 185 -13.06 -20.03 -20.04
N ASP A 186 -12.63 -18.80 -19.86
CA ASP A 186 -11.28 -18.34 -20.19
C ASP A 186 -10.37 -18.41 -18.95
N ASN A 187 -9.41 -19.33 -18.99
CA ASN A 187 -8.46 -19.52 -17.90
C ASN A 187 -7.61 -18.27 -17.62
N LYS A 188 -7.35 -17.42 -18.63
CA LYS A 188 -6.57 -16.19 -18.43
C LYS A 188 -7.27 -15.21 -17.49
N PHE A 189 -8.60 -15.07 -17.60
CA PHE A 189 -9.35 -14.25 -16.65
C PHE A 189 -9.31 -14.83 -15.24
N THR A 190 -9.40 -16.15 -15.10
CA THR A 190 -9.25 -16.82 -13.80
C THR A 190 -7.87 -16.57 -13.21
N GLU A 191 -6.80 -16.68 -13.99
CA GLU A 191 -5.43 -16.40 -13.56
C GLU A 191 -5.25 -14.94 -13.17
N ILE A 192 -5.72 -13.99 -13.97
CA ILE A 192 -5.66 -12.55 -13.67
C ILE A 192 -6.43 -12.23 -12.39
N TYR A 193 -7.60 -12.81 -12.18
CA TYR A 193 -8.38 -12.61 -10.96
C TYR A 193 -7.60 -12.98 -9.71
N TYR A 194 -7.04 -14.17 -9.63
CA TYR A 194 -6.25 -14.61 -8.48
C TYR A 194 -4.90 -13.90 -8.36
N TYR A 195 -4.31 -13.49 -9.48
CA TYR A 195 -3.13 -12.63 -9.49
C TYR A 195 -3.41 -11.28 -8.82
N LEU A 196 -4.49 -10.60 -9.18
CA LEU A 196 -4.87 -9.32 -8.60
C LEU A 196 -5.17 -9.43 -7.11
N TRP A 197 -5.86 -10.48 -6.68
CA TRP A 197 -6.06 -10.76 -5.25
C TRP A 197 -4.75 -10.99 -4.51
N SER A 198 -3.83 -11.72 -5.11
CA SER A 198 -2.51 -11.95 -4.51
C SER A 198 -1.75 -10.65 -4.31
N ILE A 199 -1.81 -9.74 -5.29
CA ILE A 199 -1.22 -8.38 -5.18
C ILE A 199 -1.91 -7.58 -4.07
N TYR A 200 -3.24 -7.61 -4.03
CA TYR A 200 -4.01 -6.94 -2.99
C TYR A 200 -3.59 -7.38 -1.58
N LEU A 201 -3.49 -8.70 -1.36
CA LEU A 201 -3.07 -9.27 -0.08
C LEU A 201 -1.61 -8.91 0.28
N MET A 202 -0.73 -8.77 -0.71
CA MET A 202 0.66 -8.37 -0.48
C MET A 202 0.82 -6.87 -0.14
N TYR A 203 -0.15 -6.03 -0.47
CA TYR A 203 -0.10 -4.60 -0.13
C TYR A 203 -0.67 -4.29 1.24
N TYR A 204 -1.11 -5.30 1.98
CA TYR A 204 -1.52 -5.13 3.36
C TYR A 204 -0.30 -4.87 4.25
N ILE A 205 -0.38 -3.81 5.04
CA ILE A 205 0.63 -3.43 6.01
C ILE A 205 0.13 -3.81 7.40
N ASP A 206 0.90 -4.65 8.07
CA ASP A 206 0.75 -4.90 9.51
C ASP A 206 1.53 -3.82 10.25
N VAL A 207 0.80 -2.86 10.78
CA VAL A 207 1.39 -1.70 11.44
C VAL A 207 1.91 -2.10 12.80
N GLN A 208 3.18 -1.81 13.04
CA GLN A 208 3.79 -2.11 14.33
C GLN A 208 3.15 -1.29 15.46
N LYS A 209 3.16 -1.86 16.66
CA LYS A 209 2.68 -1.17 17.86
C LYS A 209 3.39 0.17 18.06
N GLY A 210 2.64 1.20 18.37
CA GLY A 210 3.15 2.56 18.60
C GLY A 210 2.94 3.52 17.44
N TRP A 211 2.37 3.05 16.32
CA TRP A 211 1.95 3.93 15.23
C TRP A 211 0.48 4.32 15.39
N GLU A 212 0.17 5.58 15.10
CA GLU A 212 -1.21 6.11 15.15
C GLU A 212 -1.99 5.72 13.89
N MET A 213 -2.06 4.43 13.58
CA MET A 213 -2.84 3.91 12.46
C MET A 213 -3.17 2.45 12.65
N GLU A 214 -4.18 2.00 11.97
CA GLU A 214 -4.56 0.60 11.91
C GLU A 214 -3.82 -0.14 10.79
N ASN A 215 -3.79 -1.46 10.88
CA ASN A 215 -3.35 -2.28 9.78
C ASN A 215 -4.21 -2.02 8.55
N HIS A 216 -3.61 -1.70 7.42
CA HIS A 216 -4.33 -1.24 6.24
C HIS A 216 -3.67 -1.69 4.93
N THR A 217 -4.42 -1.61 3.84
CA THR A 217 -3.86 -1.85 2.50
C THR A 217 -3.32 -0.54 1.94
N GLN A 218 -2.05 -0.50 1.61
CA GLN A 218 -1.44 0.64 0.91
C GLN A 218 -1.72 0.59 -0.59
N THR A 219 -1.65 1.74 -1.25
CA THR A 219 -1.96 1.86 -2.67
C THR A 219 -0.96 1.12 -3.54
N ALA A 220 0.32 1.35 -3.34
CA ALA A 220 1.40 0.73 -4.10
C ALA A 220 2.74 0.92 -3.38
N VAL A 221 3.79 0.41 -3.99
CA VAL A 221 5.17 0.64 -3.57
C VAL A 221 5.75 1.86 -4.28
N ASN A 222 6.89 2.37 -3.79
CA ASN A 222 7.64 3.48 -4.38
C ASN A 222 6.94 4.85 -4.19
N ASN A 223 6.47 5.49 -5.26
CA ASN A 223 5.94 6.86 -5.17
C ASN A 223 4.52 6.95 -4.57
N PHE A 224 3.83 5.83 -4.44
CA PHE A 224 2.46 5.72 -3.97
C PHE A 224 2.36 4.94 -2.65
N LEU A 225 3.37 5.06 -1.79
CA LEU A 225 3.33 4.50 -0.45
C LEU A 225 2.19 5.14 0.35
N GLY A 226 1.47 4.32 1.10
CA GLY A 226 0.36 4.75 1.92
C GLY A 226 -1.00 4.65 1.26
N MET A 227 -2.02 5.24 1.88
CA MET A 227 -3.40 5.24 1.40
C MET A 227 -3.68 6.49 0.57
N HIS A 228 -3.55 6.41 -0.74
CA HIS A 228 -4.02 7.47 -1.61
C HIS A 228 -5.54 7.48 -1.64
N ARG A 229 -6.14 8.64 -1.41
CA ARG A 229 -7.60 8.78 -1.31
C ARG A 229 -8.37 8.16 -2.45
N TYR A 230 -7.92 8.37 -3.69
CA TYR A 230 -8.56 7.84 -4.88
C TYR A 230 -8.47 6.31 -4.94
N ASP A 231 -7.27 5.77 -4.76
CA ASP A 231 -7.01 4.33 -4.86
C ASP A 231 -7.57 3.56 -3.67
N ALA A 232 -7.53 4.15 -2.49
CA ALA A 232 -7.98 3.50 -1.26
C ALA A 232 -9.45 3.11 -1.29
N MET A 233 -10.30 3.83 -2.02
CA MET A 233 -11.69 3.44 -2.21
C MET A 233 -11.82 2.12 -2.97
N PHE A 234 -11.00 1.87 -4.00
CA PHE A 234 -11.00 0.59 -4.70
C PHE A 234 -10.51 -0.53 -3.80
N GLN A 235 -9.51 -0.24 -2.98
CA GLN A 235 -8.98 -1.20 -2.01
C GLN A 235 -10.01 -1.56 -0.95
N ILE A 236 -10.74 -0.57 -0.43
CA ILE A 236 -11.85 -0.82 0.51
C ILE A 236 -12.94 -1.65 -0.16
N LYS A 237 -13.33 -1.29 -1.38
CA LYS A 237 -14.34 -2.05 -2.13
C LYS A 237 -13.93 -3.48 -2.40
N ALA A 238 -12.68 -3.71 -2.78
CA ALA A 238 -12.16 -5.06 -2.95
C ALA A 238 -12.13 -5.81 -1.62
N GLY A 239 -11.56 -5.21 -0.58
CA GLY A 239 -11.43 -5.83 0.73
C GLY A 239 -12.75 -6.17 1.40
N ALA A 240 -13.83 -5.44 1.10
CA ALA A 240 -15.17 -5.72 1.62
C ALA A 240 -15.74 -7.07 1.14
N TRP A 241 -15.20 -7.63 0.05
CA TRP A 241 -15.60 -8.93 -0.48
C TRP A 241 -14.87 -10.13 0.15
N LEU A 242 -13.82 -9.86 0.95
CA LEU A 242 -13.11 -10.95 1.63
C LEU A 242 -14.00 -11.60 2.67
N ALA A 243 -14.02 -12.93 2.65
CA ALA A 243 -14.75 -13.71 3.64
C ALA A 243 -14.14 -13.50 5.03
N ASP A 244 -14.96 -13.70 6.07
CA ASP A 244 -14.56 -13.70 7.47
C ASP A 244 -13.87 -12.40 7.95
N LYS A 245 -14.68 -11.36 8.06
CA LYS A 245 -14.32 -9.99 8.48
C LYS A 245 -13.35 -9.31 7.52
N PRO A 246 -13.83 -8.32 6.78
CA PRO A 246 -13.01 -7.59 5.81
C PRO A 246 -12.00 -6.65 6.52
N ARG A 247 -11.14 -7.22 7.39
CA ARG A 247 -10.11 -6.50 8.16
C ARG A 247 -9.28 -5.56 7.28
N PHE A 248 -9.01 -5.98 6.05
CA PHE A 248 -8.28 -5.20 5.07
C PHE A 248 -9.02 -3.91 4.68
N ALA A 249 -10.36 -3.96 4.60
CA ALA A 249 -11.17 -2.79 4.30
C ALA A 249 -11.38 -1.90 5.53
N TYR A 250 -11.65 -2.49 6.69
CA TYR A 250 -11.83 -1.76 7.95
C TYR A 250 -10.62 -0.90 8.29
N GLY A 251 -9.42 -1.47 8.18
CA GLY A 251 -8.18 -0.78 8.54
C GLY A 251 -7.97 0.52 7.78
N ASN A 252 -8.32 0.56 6.50
CA ASN A 252 -8.23 1.78 5.71
C ASN A 252 -9.16 2.89 6.23
N VAL A 253 -10.42 2.55 6.53
CA VAL A 253 -11.40 3.52 7.06
C VAL A 253 -11.01 3.98 8.46
N LEU A 254 -10.63 3.05 9.33
CA LEU A 254 -10.25 3.36 10.71
C LEU A 254 -8.97 4.20 10.79
N THR A 255 -8.00 3.95 9.93
CA THR A 255 -6.79 4.79 9.85
C THR A 255 -7.16 6.23 9.49
N TRP A 256 -8.05 6.45 8.54
CA TRP A 256 -8.51 7.80 8.21
C TRP A 256 -9.29 8.45 9.34
N LYS A 257 -10.19 7.69 9.99
CA LYS A 257 -10.91 8.16 11.17
C LYS A 257 -9.93 8.63 12.25
N HIS A 258 -8.94 7.82 12.56
CA HIS A 258 -7.92 8.12 13.56
C HIS A 258 -7.13 9.40 13.23
N LEU A 259 -6.67 9.51 11.99
CA LEU A 259 -5.97 10.70 11.50
C LEU A 259 -6.85 11.96 11.57
N THR A 260 -8.14 11.84 11.29
CA THR A 260 -9.09 12.96 11.35
C THR A 260 -9.34 13.40 12.78
N GLN A 261 -9.60 12.47 13.68
CA GLN A 261 -9.86 12.77 15.11
C GLN A 261 -8.67 13.48 15.77
N ASN A 262 -7.45 13.10 15.40
CA ASN A 262 -6.23 13.68 15.94
C ASN A 262 -5.80 14.98 15.25
N ASN A 263 -6.58 15.53 14.32
CA ASN A 263 -6.26 16.73 13.53
C ASN A 263 -4.91 16.66 12.77
N ARG A 264 -4.34 15.48 12.61
CA ARG A 264 -3.01 15.28 12.03
C ARG A 264 -2.92 15.66 10.54
N TYR A 265 -4.04 15.63 9.84
CA TYR A 265 -4.12 15.99 8.43
C TYR A 265 -4.01 17.51 8.16
N ARG A 266 -4.18 18.37 9.17
CA ARG A 266 -4.15 19.84 9.00
C ARG A 266 -2.75 20.41 8.93
N GLU A 267 -1.78 19.72 9.49
CA GLU A 267 -0.45 20.30 9.72
C GLU A 267 0.46 20.29 8.48
N THR A 268 0.13 19.56 7.42
CA THR A 268 1.09 19.28 6.35
C THR A 268 0.67 19.60 4.93
N GLY A 269 -0.53 20.14 4.71
CA GLY A 269 -0.99 20.65 3.40
C GLY A 269 -1.06 19.67 2.22
N SER A 270 -0.28 18.61 2.16
CA SER A 270 -0.29 17.64 1.07
C SER A 270 0.41 16.31 1.36
N GLY A 271 0.78 16.03 2.58
CA GLY A 271 1.36 14.74 2.98
C GLY A 271 1.28 14.59 4.48
N TYR A 272 0.97 13.37 4.94
CA TYR A 272 0.92 13.10 6.36
C TYR A 272 2.28 12.64 6.85
N ARG A 273 2.63 13.16 8.00
CA ARG A 273 3.71 12.65 8.81
C ARG A 273 3.10 11.69 9.81
N PHE A 274 3.52 10.43 9.77
CA PHE A 274 3.22 9.52 10.85
C PHE A 274 4.16 9.81 12.00
N ILE A 275 3.59 10.06 13.17
CA ILE A 275 4.35 10.19 14.40
C ILE A 275 4.24 8.85 15.11
N SER A 276 5.36 8.18 15.32
CA SER A 276 5.42 7.10 16.29
C SER A 276 5.65 7.70 17.68
N ASP A 277 5.05 7.14 18.70
CA ASP A 277 5.18 7.60 20.08
C ASP A 277 6.63 7.66 20.58
N ASN A 278 7.54 6.95 19.94
CA ASN A 278 8.92 6.76 20.41
C ASN A 278 10.02 7.15 19.41
N LYS A 279 9.75 7.44 18.15
CA LYS A 279 10.82 7.47 17.12
C LYS A 279 10.74 8.60 16.10
N GLY A 280 9.97 9.63 16.35
CA GLY A 280 9.89 10.76 15.43
C GLY A 280 8.96 10.49 14.25
N ILE A 281 9.20 11.14 13.14
CA ILE A 281 8.24 11.30 12.06
C ILE A 281 8.60 10.39 10.89
N GLY A 282 7.75 9.41 10.60
CA GLY A 282 7.79 8.65 9.34
C GLY A 282 7.21 9.48 8.21
N TRP A 283 7.94 9.64 7.13
CA TRP A 283 7.48 10.36 5.96
C TRP A 283 6.98 9.40 4.88
N HIS A 284 5.72 9.51 4.53
CA HIS A 284 5.18 8.89 3.34
C HIS A 284 4.87 9.98 2.31
N SER A 285 5.45 9.88 1.14
CA SER A 285 5.26 10.82 0.02
C SER A 285 3.89 10.71 -0.63
N GLY A 286 3.05 9.89 -0.11
CA GLY A 286 1.72 9.68 -0.61
C GLY A 286 0.71 10.35 0.27
N ALA A 287 -0.25 10.88 -0.32
CA ALA A 287 -1.35 11.54 0.30
C ALA A 287 -2.18 10.55 1.13
N TYR A 288 -1.98 10.50 2.41
CA TYR A 288 -3.09 10.19 3.30
C TYR A 288 -3.99 11.43 3.30
N GLY A 289 -4.21 11.98 2.16
CA GLY A 289 -4.56 13.33 2.03
C GLY A 289 -6.00 13.58 1.83
N GLY A 290 -6.41 14.46 2.62
CA GLY A 290 -7.59 15.23 2.38
C GLY A 290 -8.86 14.51 2.83
N GLU A 291 -9.70 15.31 3.39
CA GLU A 291 -11.08 14.96 3.63
C GLU A 291 -11.71 14.59 2.31
N THR A 292 -12.12 13.36 2.19
CA THR A 292 -12.67 12.87 0.94
C THR A 292 -13.88 12.01 1.20
N PRO A 293 -14.85 12.12 0.34
CA PRO A 293 -16.06 11.33 0.40
C PRO A 293 -15.81 9.82 0.27
N GLU A 294 -14.61 9.44 -0.19
CA GLU A 294 -14.22 8.03 -0.28
C GLU A 294 -14.26 7.31 1.06
N HIS A 295 -14.03 8.01 2.17
CA HIS A 295 -14.16 7.43 3.52
C HIS A 295 -15.60 7.00 3.81
N VAL A 296 -16.55 7.88 3.50
CA VAL A 296 -17.98 7.62 3.70
C VAL A 296 -18.43 6.47 2.82
N LEU A 297 -18.11 6.54 1.54
CA LEU A 297 -18.47 5.49 0.59
C LEU A 297 -17.80 4.16 0.92
N GLY A 298 -16.57 4.19 1.43
CA GLY A 298 -15.86 3.02 1.90
C GLY A 298 -16.53 2.37 3.11
N ALA A 299 -16.87 3.14 4.15
CA ALA A 299 -17.57 2.64 5.32
C ALA A 299 -18.97 2.13 4.97
N TRP A 300 -19.67 2.83 4.08
CA TRP A 300 -20.96 2.38 3.57
C TRP A 300 -20.86 1.04 2.82
N GLN A 301 -19.86 0.88 1.97
CA GLN A 301 -19.61 -0.36 1.25
C GLN A 301 -19.31 -1.53 2.22
N ILE A 302 -18.51 -1.29 3.26
CA ILE A 302 -18.26 -2.30 4.30
C ILE A 302 -19.57 -2.71 4.97
N TYR A 303 -20.37 -1.74 5.41
CA TYR A 303 -21.66 -2.00 6.03
C TYR A 303 -22.61 -2.81 5.12
N GLN A 304 -22.70 -2.45 3.85
CA GLN A 304 -23.52 -3.19 2.88
C GLN A 304 -23.12 -4.66 2.72
N HIS A 305 -21.85 -5.01 2.94
CA HIS A 305 -21.37 -6.39 2.88
C HIS A 305 -21.44 -7.12 4.20
N THR A 306 -21.30 -6.42 5.32
CA THR A 306 -21.14 -7.05 6.63
C THR A 306 -22.36 -6.92 7.52
N GLY A 307 -23.19 -5.90 7.30
CA GLY A 307 -24.27 -5.52 8.22
C GLY A 307 -23.77 -4.97 9.56
N ASP A 308 -22.48 -4.63 9.68
CA ASP A 308 -21.87 -4.15 10.93
C ASP A 308 -22.32 -2.73 11.25
N ILE A 309 -23.44 -2.64 11.95
CA ILE A 309 -24.07 -1.37 12.33
C ILE A 309 -23.25 -0.61 13.38
N ASP A 310 -22.55 -1.32 14.26
CA ASP A 310 -21.74 -0.69 15.30
C ASP A 310 -20.53 0.01 14.68
N PHE A 311 -19.88 -0.61 13.70
CA PHE A 311 -18.83 0.02 12.91
C PHE A 311 -19.36 1.24 12.15
N LEU A 312 -20.51 1.13 11.49
CA LEU A 312 -21.11 2.24 10.76
C LEU A 312 -21.41 3.42 11.68
N LYS A 313 -21.99 3.16 12.84
CA LYS A 313 -22.30 4.16 13.86
C LYS A 313 -21.04 4.84 14.39
N ASP A 314 -20.02 4.08 14.72
CA ASP A 314 -18.73 4.59 15.17
C ASP A 314 -18.06 5.48 14.10
N CYS A 315 -18.15 5.13 12.83
CA CYS A 315 -17.66 5.96 11.73
C CYS A 315 -18.50 7.24 11.58
N TYR A 316 -19.82 7.15 11.62
CA TYR A 316 -20.71 8.27 11.47
C TYR A 316 -20.49 9.31 12.57
N GLU A 317 -20.63 8.91 13.83
CA GLU A 317 -20.56 9.80 15.00
C GLU A 317 -19.11 10.29 15.28
N GLY A 318 -18.17 9.40 15.13
CA GLY A 318 -16.77 9.69 15.46
C GLY A 318 -15.97 10.40 14.34
N HIS A 319 -16.50 10.44 13.12
CA HIS A 319 -15.74 10.94 11.98
C HIS A 319 -16.56 11.78 11.01
N PHE A 320 -17.62 11.22 10.42
CA PHE A 320 -18.27 11.84 9.27
C PHE A 320 -19.10 13.06 9.63
N ALA A 321 -19.90 13.00 10.67
CA ALA A 321 -20.71 14.13 11.11
C ALA A 321 -19.84 15.35 11.44
N ILE A 322 -18.72 15.13 12.13
CA ILE A 322 -17.77 16.21 12.49
C ILE A 322 -17.05 16.76 11.26
N LEU A 323 -16.63 15.88 10.35
CA LEU A 323 -15.88 16.26 9.17
C LEU A 323 -16.71 17.12 8.22
N PHE A 324 -17.94 16.71 7.99
CA PHE A 324 -18.82 17.32 7.00
C PHE A 324 -19.45 18.62 7.46
N GLU A 325 -19.69 18.82 8.75
CA GLU A 325 -20.14 20.12 9.28
C GLU A 325 -19.20 21.28 8.88
N LYS A 326 -17.91 21.00 8.75
CA LYS A 326 -16.89 22.04 8.56
C LYS A 326 -16.55 22.31 7.11
N ARG A 327 -16.84 21.44 6.13
CA ARG A 327 -16.24 21.54 4.79
C ARG A 327 -17.04 21.07 3.58
N LEU A 328 -18.31 20.81 3.68
CA LEU A 328 -19.14 20.34 2.54
C LEU A 328 -19.16 21.26 1.29
N GLY A 329 -18.52 22.42 1.37
CA GLY A 329 -18.41 23.35 0.23
C GLY A 329 -17.34 23.01 -0.81
N SER A 330 -16.44 22.06 -0.52
CA SER A 330 -15.22 21.84 -1.31
C SER A 330 -15.08 20.46 -1.98
N PHE A 331 -16.10 19.61 -1.93
CA PHE A 331 -16.00 18.30 -2.59
C PHE A 331 -15.93 18.45 -4.11
N ALA A 332 -14.89 17.82 -4.66
CA ALA A 332 -14.73 17.74 -6.09
C ALA A 332 -15.90 16.97 -6.73
N MET A 333 -16.14 17.22 -7.99
CA MET A 333 -17.28 16.75 -8.78
C MET A 333 -17.53 15.23 -8.84
N ASN A 334 -16.76 14.41 -8.14
CA ASN A 334 -16.80 12.95 -8.31
C ASN A 334 -17.62 12.20 -7.26
N HIS A 335 -18.28 12.90 -6.32
CA HIS A 335 -18.84 12.25 -5.12
C HIS A 335 -20.25 12.72 -4.78
N TYR A 336 -21.10 12.76 -5.75
CA TYR A 336 -22.49 13.25 -5.63
C TYR A 336 -23.41 12.34 -4.81
N GLU A 337 -22.97 11.12 -4.57
CA GLU A 337 -23.74 10.13 -3.79
C GLU A 337 -23.51 10.23 -2.27
N VAL A 338 -22.56 11.06 -1.82
CA VAL A 338 -22.17 11.09 -0.40
C VAL A 338 -23.25 11.62 0.49
N ALA A 339 -23.93 12.69 0.10
CA ALA A 339 -25.01 13.27 0.88
C ALA A 339 -26.19 12.28 1.01
N ASP A 340 -26.55 11.57 -0.04
CA ASP A 340 -27.58 10.52 -0.04
C ASP A 340 -27.18 9.38 0.93
N VAL A 341 -25.90 9.00 0.92
CA VAL A 341 -25.37 7.99 1.85
C VAL A 341 -25.39 8.50 3.28
N MET A 342 -25.06 9.77 3.54
CA MET A 342 -25.13 10.36 4.88
C MET A 342 -26.56 10.39 5.45
N VAL A 343 -27.57 10.65 4.62
CA VAL A 343 -28.99 10.52 5.02
C VAL A 343 -29.27 9.11 5.51
N GLN A 344 -28.88 8.10 4.71
CA GLN A 344 -29.11 6.69 5.05
C GLN A 344 -28.34 6.27 6.31
N MET A 345 -27.11 6.71 6.46
CA MET A 345 -26.31 6.45 7.65
C MET A 345 -26.96 7.07 8.90
N ALA A 346 -27.39 8.33 8.84
CA ALA A 346 -28.04 9.02 9.94
C ALA A 346 -29.28 8.25 10.42
N GLN A 347 -30.12 7.80 9.48
CA GLN A 347 -31.31 7.00 9.78
C GLN A 347 -30.97 5.66 10.44
N LEU A 348 -30.01 4.93 9.86
CA LEU A 348 -29.63 3.60 10.34
C LEU A 348 -28.94 3.60 11.69
N THR A 349 -28.17 4.67 11.98
CA THR A 349 -27.38 4.78 13.22
C THR A 349 -28.15 5.45 14.37
N GLY A 350 -29.42 5.83 14.16
CA GLY A 350 -30.26 6.47 15.16
C GLY A 350 -29.99 7.97 15.33
N ASN A 351 -29.33 8.60 14.36
CA ASN A 351 -29.03 10.04 14.33
C ASN A 351 -30.07 10.81 13.47
N GLU A 352 -31.34 10.51 13.65
CA GLU A 352 -32.47 11.05 12.84
C GLU A 352 -32.55 12.58 12.87
N ALA A 353 -32.07 13.20 13.94
CA ALA A 353 -32.03 14.66 14.04
C ALA A 353 -31.13 15.32 12.96
N ASP A 354 -30.18 14.59 12.41
CA ASP A 354 -29.25 15.08 11.38
C ASP A 354 -29.83 14.94 9.96
N VAL A 355 -30.88 14.15 9.78
CA VAL A 355 -31.45 13.85 8.46
C VAL A 355 -31.83 15.12 7.69
N PRO A 356 -32.55 16.11 8.27
CA PRO A 356 -32.89 17.33 7.52
C PRO A 356 -31.67 18.13 7.06
N HIS A 357 -30.58 18.07 7.83
CA HIS A 357 -29.31 18.70 7.46
C HIS A 357 -28.71 18.04 6.21
N TRP A 358 -28.66 16.72 6.16
CA TRP A 358 -28.13 16.00 5.01
C TRP A 358 -29.03 16.10 3.77
N GLU A 359 -30.35 16.13 3.94
CA GLU A 359 -31.30 16.35 2.84
C GLU A 359 -31.09 17.69 2.15
N GLN A 360 -30.82 18.76 2.91
CA GLN A 360 -30.44 20.06 2.32
C GLN A 360 -29.15 19.96 1.50
N HIS A 361 -28.19 19.14 1.92
CA HIS A 361 -26.99 18.88 1.16
C HIS A 361 -27.26 18.09 -0.12
N VAL A 362 -28.16 17.10 -0.07
CA VAL A 362 -28.59 16.34 -1.27
C VAL A 362 -29.16 17.29 -2.31
N GLU A 363 -30.12 18.15 -1.94
CA GLU A 363 -30.72 19.12 -2.87
C GLU A 363 -29.70 20.08 -3.46
N ARG A 364 -28.84 20.65 -2.61
CA ARG A 364 -27.80 21.58 -3.06
C ARG A 364 -26.79 20.90 -4.00
N ASP A 365 -26.33 19.72 -3.64
CA ASP A 365 -25.31 19.01 -4.40
C ASP A 365 -25.88 18.43 -5.69
N ALA A 366 -27.16 18.05 -5.73
CA ALA A 366 -27.88 17.69 -6.94
C ALA A 366 -27.91 18.84 -7.94
N ALA A 367 -28.31 20.03 -7.49
CA ALA A 367 -28.38 21.21 -8.36
C ALA A 367 -27.00 21.63 -8.89
N ARG A 368 -25.97 21.60 -8.03
CA ARG A 368 -24.57 21.90 -8.41
C ARG A 368 -24.02 20.89 -9.39
N SER A 369 -24.30 19.61 -9.16
CA SER A 369 -23.85 18.50 -10.00
C SER A 369 -24.49 18.61 -11.39
N ARG A 370 -25.79 18.79 -11.46
CA ARG A 370 -26.50 18.97 -12.73
C ARG A 370 -25.89 20.12 -13.52
N ALA A 371 -25.71 21.29 -12.91
CA ALA A 371 -25.12 22.45 -13.56
C ALA A 371 -23.66 22.20 -14.01
N ALA A 372 -22.90 21.39 -13.29
CA ALA A 372 -21.55 21.01 -13.69
C ALA A 372 -21.56 20.05 -14.89
N PHE A 373 -22.46 19.09 -14.91
CA PHE A 373 -22.62 18.14 -16.03
C PHE A 373 -23.06 18.87 -17.29
N ASP A 374 -24.03 19.76 -17.20
CA ASP A 374 -24.52 20.56 -18.36
C ASP A 374 -23.39 21.40 -18.93
N ARG A 375 -22.66 22.14 -18.11
CA ARG A 375 -21.48 22.92 -18.57
C ARG A 375 -20.40 22.05 -19.19
N GLY A 376 -20.09 20.93 -18.59
CA GLY A 376 -19.09 20.00 -19.12
C GLY A 376 -19.52 19.42 -20.46
N TRP A 377 -20.79 19.07 -20.57
CA TRP A 377 -21.37 18.56 -21.81
C TRP A 377 -21.39 19.60 -22.93
N GLU A 378 -21.80 20.85 -22.65
CA GLU A 378 -21.75 21.96 -23.59
C GLU A 378 -20.33 22.25 -24.10
N ALA A 379 -19.33 22.13 -23.19
CA ALA A 379 -17.95 22.46 -23.53
C ALA A 379 -17.23 21.34 -24.31
N HIS A 380 -17.54 20.09 -24.02
CA HIS A 380 -16.72 18.93 -24.45
C HIS A 380 -17.54 17.80 -25.08
N GLY A 381 -18.86 17.83 -24.94
CA GLY A 381 -19.73 16.80 -25.49
C GLY A 381 -19.42 15.41 -25.01
N VAL A 382 -19.63 14.44 -25.91
CA VAL A 382 -19.42 13.02 -25.64
C VAL A 382 -17.97 12.63 -25.47
N GLU A 383 -17.04 13.43 -25.93
CA GLU A 383 -15.61 13.08 -25.82
C GLU A 383 -15.08 13.23 -24.41
N ASN A 384 -15.45 14.27 -23.72
CA ASN A 384 -14.97 14.47 -22.35
C ASN A 384 -15.70 15.63 -21.64
N PHE A 385 -16.83 15.37 -21.03
CA PHE A 385 -17.60 16.40 -20.35
C PHE A 385 -17.03 16.86 -18.97
N PHE A 386 -15.85 16.38 -18.56
CA PHE A 386 -15.14 16.85 -17.38
C PHE A 386 -13.95 17.77 -17.64
N GLY A 387 -13.82 18.28 -18.85
CA GLY A 387 -12.80 19.27 -19.14
C GLY A 387 -11.50 18.73 -19.69
N ALA A 388 -10.68 19.63 -20.10
CA ALA A 388 -9.50 19.54 -20.94
C ALA A 388 -8.49 18.43 -20.61
N ALA A 389 -8.84 17.19 -20.83
CA ALA A 389 -7.88 16.13 -20.71
C ALA A 389 -7.31 15.74 -22.05
N LYS A 390 -6.12 16.14 -22.25
CA LYS A 390 -5.27 15.61 -23.32
C LYS A 390 -4.73 14.20 -23.03
N ASN A 391 -5.12 13.59 -21.91
CA ASN A 391 -4.67 12.25 -21.52
C ASN A 391 -5.84 11.45 -20.92
N GLY A 392 -5.94 10.17 -21.22
CA GLY A 392 -7.08 9.29 -20.91
C GLY A 392 -7.51 9.16 -19.44
N MET A 393 -6.85 9.84 -18.50
CA MET A 393 -7.16 9.78 -17.07
C MET A 393 -8.52 10.41 -16.72
N TYR A 394 -9.04 11.31 -17.55
CA TYR A 394 -10.31 12.00 -17.31
C TYR A 394 -11.53 11.27 -17.85
N MET A 395 -11.33 10.30 -18.75
CA MET A 395 -12.40 9.37 -19.10
C MET A 395 -12.92 8.60 -17.89
N THR A 396 -12.03 8.19 -17.01
CA THR A 396 -12.36 7.53 -15.75
C THR A 396 -13.32 8.37 -14.92
N ASN A 397 -13.07 9.68 -14.80
CA ASN A 397 -13.93 10.61 -14.07
C ASN A 397 -15.32 10.73 -14.71
N SER A 398 -15.41 10.69 -16.01
CA SER A 398 -16.69 10.71 -16.73
C SER A 398 -17.51 9.45 -16.44
N PHE A 399 -16.90 8.26 -16.49
CA PHE A 399 -17.57 7.02 -16.10
C PHE A 399 -17.99 7.00 -14.62
N TRP A 400 -17.17 7.59 -13.75
CA TRP A 400 -17.47 7.67 -12.33
C TRP A 400 -18.70 8.52 -12.05
N SER A 401 -18.84 9.61 -12.77
CA SER A 401 -19.96 10.54 -12.61
C SER A 401 -21.30 9.94 -12.97
N MET A 402 -21.31 8.98 -13.88
CA MET A 402 -22.52 8.23 -14.23
C MET A 402 -23.10 7.41 -13.07
N ARG A 403 -22.34 7.21 -11.99
CA ARG A 403 -22.83 6.58 -10.76
C ARG A 403 -23.73 7.51 -9.94
N SER A 404 -23.65 8.81 -10.15
CA SER A 404 -24.52 9.76 -9.46
C SER A 404 -25.97 9.58 -9.89
N PRO A 405 -26.93 9.51 -8.97
CA PRO A 405 -28.34 9.48 -9.29
C PRO A 405 -28.81 10.76 -10.00
N HIS A 406 -28.01 11.83 -9.90
CA HIS A 406 -28.29 13.13 -10.53
C HIS A 406 -27.66 13.29 -11.90
N PHE A 407 -26.93 12.28 -12.38
CA PHE A 407 -26.32 12.32 -13.71
C PHE A 407 -27.39 12.17 -14.80
N PRO A 408 -27.45 13.06 -15.81
CA PRO A 408 -28.46 12.99 -16.86
C PRO A 408 -28.36 11.68 -17.65
N ARG A 409 -29.44 10.94 -17.68
CA ARG A 409 -29.50 9.64 -18.38
C ARG A 409 -29.16 9.79 -19.86
N GLU A 410 -29.65 10.85 -20.50
CA GLU A 410 -29.37 11.16 -21.90
C GLU A 410 -27.87 11.37 -22.20
N TYR A 411 -27.10 11.87 -21.24
CA TYR A 411 -25.64 12.00 -21.37
C TYR A 411 -24.96 10.65 -21.18
N ALA A 412 -25.41 9.86 -20.22
CA ALA A 412 -24.89 8.52 -19.98
C ALA A 412 -25.05 7.61 -21.20
N GLU A 413 -26.26 7.59 -21.79
CA GLU A 413 -26.56 6.79 -22.97
C GLU A 413 -25.66 7.15 -24.16
N LYS A 414 -25.49 8.43 -24.46
CA LYS A 414 -24.60 8.90 -25.54
C LYS A 414 -23.14 8.60 -25.25
N PHE A 415 -22.70 8.74 -24.00
CA PHE A 415 -21.33 8.48 -23.60
C PHE A 415 -20.98 7.00 -23.68
N VAL A 416 -21.87 6.14 -23.20
CA VAL A 416 -21.69 4.69 -23.30
C VAL A 416 -21.72 4.22 -24.76
N GLN A 417 -22.63 4.75 -25.57
CA GLN A 417 -22.67 4.44 -26.99
C GLN A 417 -21.33 4.76 -27.66
N HIS A 418 -20.80 5.95 -27.45
CA HIS A 418 -19.56 6.39 -28.09
C HIS A 418 -18.30 5.64 -27.62
N TRP A 419 -18.19 5.33 -26.31
CA TRP A 419 -16.94 4.83 -25.72
C TRP A 419 -16.91 3.33 -25.45
N ALA A 420 -18.05 2.68 -25.41
CA ALA A 420 -18.12 1.28 -25.04
C ALA A 420 -18.72 0.39 -26.15
N LEU A 421 -19.48 0.95 -27.09
CA LEU A 421 -20.20 0.18 -28.09
C LEU A 421 -19.76 0.51 -29.53
N ASP A 422 -19.24 1.69 -29.81
CA ASP A 422 -18.65 2.08 -31.09
C ASP A 422 -17.13 1.84 -31.09
#